data_103d7b67635ade0e8c404c5df68fe8b9
#
_entry.id   103d7b67635ade0e8c404c5df68fe8b9
#
_cell.length_a   1.000
_cell.length_b   1.000
_cell.length_c   1.000
_cell.angle_alpha   90.00
_cell.angle_beta   90.00
_cell.angle_gamma   90.00
#
_symmetry.space_group_name_H-M   'P 1'
#
loop_
_entity.id
_entity.type
_entity.pdbx_description
1 polymer ?
#
loop_
_entity_poly.entity_id
_entity_poly.type
_entity_poly.pdbx_seq_one_letter_code
_entity_poly.pdbx_strand_id
1 'polypeptide(L)'
;MEHLTVRANGAAFHVARTGKGPALLLLHGWPEFWLTWEPVMARLAERYTLFAPDLRGFGDSDKPDGPFGPDQHAADMLALMDALDLKQAGVVGHDVGGALMQPMVRKAPQRVAGLFFFDFVYPGIGPRMAEPERLNNIWYQSFNQLEMAPSLVGATRESCRTYIGYFLKAWTHR
;
A
#
# COMPACT_ATOMS: atom_id res chain seq x y z
N MET A 1 12.79 16.06 1.10
CA MET A 1 11.76 15.14 0.56
C MET A 1 11.08 15.86 -0.60
N GLU A 2 10.87 15.18 -1.68
CA GLU A 2 10.23 15.66 -2.91
C GLU A 2 8.90 14.94 -3.07
N HIS A 3 7.88 15.64 -3.57
CA HIS A 3 6.56 15.06 -3.86
C HIS A 3 6.30 15.17 -5.36
N LEU A 4 6.06 14.03 -5.99
CA LEU A 4 5.86 13.88 -7.41
C LEU A 4 4.43 13.46 -7.72
N THR A 5 3.90 13.91 -8.85
CA THR A 5 2.71 13.32 -9.45
C THR A 5 3.14 12.61 -10.73
N VAL A 6 3.04 11.28 -10.74
CA VAL A 6 3.52 10.43 -11.83
C VAL A 6 2.35 9.74 -12.49
N ARG A 7 2.19 9.89 -13.81
CA ARG A 7 1.17 9.16 -14.58
C ARG A 7 1.70 7.81 -15.03
N ALA A 8 0.99 6.75 -14.62
CA ALA A 8 1.32 5.38 -14.97
C ALA A 8 0.04 4.53 -15.03
N ASN A 9 -0.01 3.56 -15.93
CA ASN A 9 -1.12 2.59 -16.06
C ASN A 9 -2.52 3.21 -15.94
N GLY A 10 -2.74 4.35 -16.60
CA GLY A 10 -4.03 5.03 -16.68
C GLY A 10 -4.46 5.80 -15.42
N ALA A 11 -3.56 5.99 -14.44
CA ALA A 11 -3.81 6.78 -13.23
C ALA A 11 -2.66 7.74 -12.92
N ALA A 12 -2.92 8.76 -12.13
CA ALA A 12 -1.91 9.62 -11.53
C ALA A 12 -1.62 9.11 -10.11
N PHE A 13 -0.34 8.93 -9.81
CA PHE A 13 0.16 8.50 -8.51
C PHE A 13 0.90 9.65 -7.84
N HIS A 14 0.56 9.92 -6.59
CA HIS A 14 1.41 10.70 -5.71
C HIS A 14 2.55 9.83 -5.22
N VAL A 15 3.78 10.34 -5.24
CA VAL A 15 4.99 9.63 -4.81
C VAL A 15 5.85 10.55 -3.96
N ALA A 16 6.06 10.19 -2.70
CA ALA A 16 7.09 10.83 -1.89
C ALA A 16 8.45 10.20 -2.21
N ARG A 17 9.44 11.06 -2.51
CA ARG A 17 10.80 10.64 -2.86
C ARG A 17 11.84 11.30 -1.97
N THR A 18 12.86 10.56 -1.57
CA THR A 18 14.02 11.12 -0.85
C THR A 18 15.25 10.22 -1.00
N GLY A 19 16.41 10.79 -0.65
CA GLY A 19 17.65 10.04 -0.53
C GLY A 19 18.40 9.82 -1.84
N LYS A 20 19.44 9.01 -1.78
CA LYS A 20 20.33 8.66 -2.89
C LYS A 20 20.88 7.25 -2.73
N GLY A 21 21.14 6.57 -3.83
CA GLY A 21 21.65 5.20 -3.89
C GLY A 21 20.66 4.24 -4.56
N PRO A 22 20.78 2.93 -4.33
CA PRO A 22 19.88 1.94 -4.90
C PRO A 22 18.41 2.23 -4.56
N ALA A 23 17.50 1.96 -5.51
CA ALA A 23 16.08 2.26 -5.34
C ALA A 23 15.40 1.28 -4.38
N LEU A 24 14.59 1.82 -3.47
CA LEU A 24 13.60 1.09 -2.67
C LEU A 24 12.21 1.64 -2.92
N LEU A 25 11.29 0.76 -3.24
CA LEU A 25 9.86 1.04 -3.36
C LEU A 25 9.17 0.62 -2.06
N LEU A 26 8.49 1.55 -1.39
CA LEU A 26 7.86 1.38 -0.08
C LEU A 26 6.34 1.39 -0.24
N LEU A 27 5.69 0.25 -0.07
CA LEU A 27 4.28 0.03 -0.37
C LEU A 27 3.49 -0.10 0.93
N HIS A 28 2.59 0.86 1.16
CA HIS A 28 1.77 0.95 2.38
C HIS A 28 0.58 -0.01 2.36
N GLY A 29 -0.08 -0.13 3.51
CA GLY A 29 -1.29 -0.92 3.72
C GLY A 29 -2.56 -0.08 3.83
N TRP A 30 -3.64 -0.70 4.29
CA TRP A 30 -4.89 -0.06 4.65
C TRP A 30 -4.91 0.20 6.19
N PRO A 31 -5.39 1.35 6.66
CA PRO A 31 -5.90 2.53 5.97
C PRO A 31 -4.83 3.63 5.80
N GLU A 32 -3.66 3.28 5.35
CA GLU A 32 -2.47 4.11 5.30
C GLU A 32 -2.28 4.81 3.95
N PHE A 33 -1.18 5.56 3.84
CA PHE A 33 -0.66 6.22 2.65
C PHE A 33 0.86 6.45 2.84
N TRP A 34 1.54 7.09 1.91
CA TRP A 34 3.01 7.26 1.93
C TRP A 34 3.58 7.72 3.29
N LEU A 35 2.82 8.50 4.05
CA LEU A 35 3.28 9.11 5.32
C LEU A 35 3.68 8.07 6.37
N THR A 36 3.12 6.86 6.32
CA THR A 36 3.52 5.76 7.21
C THR A 36 5.01 5.43 7.10
N TRP A 37 5.60 5.70 5.93
CA TRP A 37 7.01 5.44 5.66
C TRP A 37 7.95 6.58 6.03
N GLU A 38 7.46 7.78 6.33
CA GLU A 38 8.30 8.96 6.58
C GLU A 38 9.40 8.71 7.63
N PRO A 39 9.14 8.09 8.80
CA PRO A 39 10.18 7.81 9.80
C PRO A 39 11.26 6.83 9.30
N VAL A 40 10.87 5.88 8.45
CA VAL A 40 11.80 4.91 7.83
C VAL A 40 12.61 5.60 6.74
N MET A 41 11.95 6.41 5.91
CA MET A 41 12.60 7.19 4.84
C MET A 41 13.68 8.10 5.41
N ALA A 42 13.42 8.79 6.51
CA ALA A 42 14.40 9.66 7.17
C ALA A 42 15.67 8.90 7.60
N ARG A 43 15.55 7.64 8.01
CA ARG A 43 16.67 6.81 8.48
C ARG A 43 17.46 6.18 7.34
N LEU A 44 16.84 5.93 6.20
CA LEU A 44 17.44 5.18 5.10
C LEU A 44 17.92 6.08 3.95
N ALA A 45 17.58 7.37 3.95
CA ALA A 45 17.86 8.31 2.86
C ALA A 45 19.34 8.50 2.52
N GLU A 46 20.25 8.25 3.46
CA GLU A 46 21.70 8.32 3.19
C GLU A 46 22.21 7.14 2.35
N ARG A 47 21.47 6.04 2.32
CA ARG A 47 21.91 4.76 1.73
C ARG A 47 21.10 4.34 0.51
N TYR A 48 19.84 4.82 0.39
CA TYR A 48 18.90 4.41 -0.63
C TYR A 48 18.15 5.60 -1.21
N THR A 49 17.77 5.50 -2.48
CA THR A 49 16.72 6.36 -3.04
C THR A 49 15.37 5.70 -2.75
N LEU A 50 14.53 6.35 -1.98
CA LEU A 50 13.29 5.82 -1.45
C LEU A 50 12.12 6.44 -2.20
N PHE A 51 11.21 5.59 -2.66
CA PHE A 51 9.97 5.96 -3.34
C PHE A 51 8.80 5.38 -2.56
N ALA A 52 7.98 6.23 -1.98
CA ALA A 52 6.76 5.84 -1.25
C ALA A 52 5.54 6.38 -2.02
N PRO A 53 4.98 5.60 -2.94
CA PRO A 53 3.75 5.97 -3.62
C PRO A 53 2.54 5.80 -2.72
N ASP A 54 1.52 6.65 -2.91
CA ASP A 54 0.17 6.32 -2.53
C ASP A 54 -0.38 5.32 -3.56
N LEU A 55 -0.86 4.18 -3.10
CA LEU A 55 -1.45 3.18 -3.98
C LEU A 55 -2.74 3.71 -4.63
N ARG A 56 -3.12 3.15 -5.78
CA ARG A 56 -4.41 3.47 -6.44
C ARG A 56 -5.55 3.38 -5.42
N GLY A 57 -6.40 4.40 -5.34
CA GLY A 57 -7.48 4.47 -4.37
C GLY A 57 -7.12 5.08 -3.01
N PHE A 58 -5.83 5.35 -2.76
CA PHE A 58 -5.35 5.85 -1.48
C PHE A 58 -4.72 7.25 -1.59
N GLY A 59 -4.57 7.91 -0.44
CA GLY A 59 -3.87 9.18 -0.29
C GLY A 59 -4.25 10.22 -1.35
N ASP A 60 -3.25 10.78 -1.99
CA ASP A 60 -3.39 11.78 -3.05
C ASP A 60 -3.30 11.18 -4.48
N SER A 61 -3.23 9.85 -4.60
CA SER A 61 -3.34 9.16 -5.88
C SER A 61 -4.78 9.12 -6.40
N ASP A 62 -4.93 8.89 -7.72
CA ASP A 62 -6.24 8.76 -8.36
C ASP A 62 -7.06 7.63 -7.75
N LYS A 63 -8.37 7.87 -7.66
CA LYS A 63 -9.38 6.96 -7.11
C LYS A 63 -10.44 6.65 -8.16
N PRO A 64 -10.06 6.00 -9.28
CA PRO A 64 -11.04 5.64 -10.31
C PRO A 64 -12.02 4.59 -9.78
N ASP A 65 -13.20 4.52 -10.37
CA ASP A 65 -14.17 3.49 -10.04
C ASP A 65 -13.68 2.10 -10.43
N GLY A 66 -14.07 1.10 -9.66
CA GLY A 66 -13.80 -0.31 -9.94
C GLY A 66 -13.10 -1.05 -8.80
N PRO A 67 -13.10 -2.37 -8.84
CA PRO A 67 -12.38 -3.19 -7.90
C PRO A 67 -10.89 -3.19 -8.23
N PHE A 68 -10.05 -2.98 -7.24
CA PHE A 68 -8.60 -3.04 -7.36
C PHE A 68 -8.06 -4.18 -6.51
N GLY A 69 -7.60 -5.24 -7.20
CA GLY A 69 -6.94 -6.37 -6.55
C GLY A 69 -5.41 -6.26 -6.60
N PRO A 70 -4.71 -7.22 -5.97
CA PRO A 70 -3.24 -7.24 -5.94
C PRO A 70 -2.59 -7.23 -7.33
N ASP A 71 -3.21 -7.85 -8.33
CA ASP A 71 -2.71 -7.87 -9.72
C ASP A 71 -2.75 -6.49 -10.38
N GLN A 72 -3.80 -5.71 -10.13
CA GLN A 72 -3.90 -4.33 -10.63
C GLN A 72 -2.84 -3.45 -9.97
N HIS A 73 -2.72 -3.49 -8.64
CA HIS A 73 -1.70 -2.73 -7.92
C HIS A 73 -0.28 -3.13 -8.35
N ALA A 74 -0.03 -4.41 -8.62
CA ALA A 74 1.26 -4.87 -9.13
C ALA A 74 1.56 -4.29 -10.52
N ALA A 75 0.57 -4.28 -11.41
CA ALA A 75 0.71 -3.66 -12.74
C ALA A 75 0.97 -2.14 -12.62
N ASP A 76 0.27 -1.47 -11.72
CA ASP A 76 0.48 -0.05 -11.42
C ASP A 76 1.91 0.23 -10.98
N MET A 77 2.43 -0.55 -10.04
CA MET A 77 3.78 -0.35 -9.50
C MET A 77 4.86 -0.65 -10.53
N LEU A 78 4.67 -1.65 -11.38
CA LEU A 78 5.61 -1.90 -12.49
C LEU A 78 5.61 -0.76 -13.50
N ALA A 79 4.43 -0.25 -13.87
CA ALA A 79 4.31 0.90 -14.77
C ALA A 79 4.84 2.20 -14.12
N LEU A 80 4.65 2.36 -12.80
CA LEU A 80 5.24 3.48 -12.05
C LEU A 80 6.76 3.42 -12.05
N MET A 81 7.34 2.24 -11.87
CA MET A 81 8.79 2.04 -12.01
C MET A 81 9.28 2.43 -13.40
N ASP A 82 8.54 2.09 -14.46
CA ASP A 82 8.89 2.49 -15.83
C ASP A 82 8.86 4.02 -15.98
N ALA A 83 7.81 4.67 -15.50
CA ALA A 83 7.66 6.12 -15.56
C ALA A 83 8.72 6.88 -14.74
N LEU A 84 9.29 6.24 -13.72
CA LEU A 84 10.38 6.77 -12.90
C LEU A 84 11.79 6.36 -13.39
N ASP A 85 11.89 5.69 -14.54
CA ASP A 85 13.13 5.10 -15.09
C ASP A 85 13.86 4.15 -14.10
N LEU A 86 13.10 3.47 -13.26
CA LEU A 86 13.63 2.47 -12.33
C LEU A 86 13.66 1.10 -12.99
N LYS A 87 14.81 0.66 -13.42
CA LYS A 87 14.97 -0.68 -14.05
C LYS A 87 14.79 -1.81 -13.04
N GLN A 88 15.22 -1.60 -11.82
CA GLN A 88 15.12 -2.54 -10.72
C GLN A 88 15.01 -1.79 -9.38
N ALA A 89 14.27 -2.34 -8.42
CA ALA A 89 14.18 -1.82 -7.05
C ALA A 89 14.07 -2.96 -6.03
N GLY A 90 14.56 -2.72 -4.83
CA GLY A 90 14.11 -3.47 -3.65
C GLY A 90 12.66 -3.04 -3.33
N VAL A 91 11.82 -3.98 -2.90
CA VAL A 91 10.42 -3.70 -2.58
C VAL A 91 10.14 -4.05 -1.14
N VAL A 92 9.61 -3.09 -0.40
CA VAL A 92 9.18 -3.23 0.99
C VAL A 92 7.66 -3.06 1.01
N GLY A 93 6.93 -4.01 1.57
CA GLY A 93 5.47 -3.99 1.58
C GLY A 93 4.88 -4.32 2.94
N HIS A 94 3.86 -3.56 3.32
CA HIS A 94 3.05 -3.76 4.50
C HIS A 94 1.59 -3.98 4.08
N ASP A 95 0.91 -4.97 4.65
CA ASP A 95 -0.52 -5.28 4.43
C ASP A 95 -0.88 -5.36 2.93
N VAL A 96 -1.64 -4.42 2.35
CA VAL A 96 -1.95 -4.36 0.91
C VAL A 96 -0.68 -4.33 0.07
N GLY A 97 0.33 -3.53 0.50
CA GLY A 97 1.63 -3.47 -0.14
C GLY A 97 2.36 -4.82 -0.14
N GLY A 98 2.21 -5.62 0.92
CA GLY A 98 2.72 -6.99 0.99
C GLY A 98 2.03 -7.93 0.01
N ALA A 99 0.70 -7.84 -0.10
CA ALA A 99 -0.09 -8.71 -0.97
C ALA A 99 0.24 -8.53 -2.46
N LEU A 100 0.49 -7.29 -2.91
CA LEU A 100 0.78 -7.01 -4.33
C LEU A 100 2.20 -7.40 -4.77
N MET A 101 3.12 -7.63 -3.84
CA MET A 101 4.51 -7.99 -4.17
C MET A 101 4.62 -9.34 -4.88
N GLN A 102 3.77 -10.31 -4.54
CA GLN A 102 3.78 -11.62 -5.20
C GLN A 102 3.45 -11.54 -6.69
N PRO A 103 2.35 -10.91 -7.14
CA PRO A 103 2.11 -10.70 -8.55
C PRO A 103 3.17 -9.85 -9.24
N MET A 104 3.79 -8.86 -8.56
CA MET A 104 4.93 -8.14 -9.13
C MET A 104 6.08 -9.08 -9.51
N VAL A 105 6.50 -9.95 -8.58
CA VAL A 105 7.59 -10.91 -8.83
C VAL A 105 7.21 -11.92 -9.91
N ARG A 106 5.97 -12.43 -9.90
CA ARG A 106 5.53 -13.36 -10.94
C ARG A 106 5.53 -12.73 -12.35
N LYS A 107 5.13 -11.45 -12.43
CA LYS A 107 5.06 -10.72 -13.72
C LYS A 107 6.43 -10.28 -14.23
N ALA A 108 7.32 -9.84 -13.32
CA ALA A 108 8.60 -9.23 -13.69
C ALA A 108 9.69 -9.48 -12.63
N PRO A 109 10.16 -10.73 -12.46
CA PRO A 109 11.13 -11.08 -11.42
C PRO A 109 12.44 -10.29 -11.53
N GLN A 110 12.85 -9.94 -12.75
CA GLN A 110 14.05 -9.15 -13.02
C GLN A 110 13.97 -7.71 -12.55
N ARG A 111 12.75 -7.20 -12.27
CA ARG A 111 12.52 -5.84 -11.79
C ARG A 111 12.64 -5.70 -10.27
N VAL A 112 12.69 -6.82 -9.54
CA VAL A 112 12.70 -6.88 -8.08
C VAL A 112 14.04 -7.37 -7.59
N ALA A 113 14.83 -6.47 -6.98
CA ALA A 113 16.14 -6.77 -6.44
C ALA A 113 16.10 -7.59 -5.13
N GLY A 114 15.00 -7.46 -4.39
CA GLY A 114 14.74 -8.15 -3.13
C GLY A 114 13.40 -7.75 -2.57
N LEU A 115 12.87 -8.57 -1.66
CA LEU A 115 11.58 -8.35 -1.00
C LEU A 115 11.76 -8.31 0.51
N PHE A 116 11.10 -7.35 1.14
CA PHE A 116 10.83 -7.37 2.57
C PHE A 116 9.34 -7.06 2.79
N PHE A 117 8.65 -7.91 3.53
CA PHE A 117 7.21 -7.76 3.77
C PHE A 117 6.84 -8.16 5.18
N PHE A 118 5.77 -7.58 5.68
CA PHE A 118 5.25 -7.89 7.00
C PHE A 118 3.75 -7.58 7.06
N ASP A 119 3.10 -8.21 8.05
CA ASP A 119 1.72 -7.97 8.46
C ASP A 119 0.71 -8.01 7.29
N PHE A 120 0.77 -9.07 6.48
CA PHE A 120 -0.24 -9.31 5.45
C PHE A 120 -0.70 -10.76 5.44
N VAL A 121 -1.92 -10.98 4.94
CA VAL A 121 -2.52 -12.30 4.82
C VAL A 121 -1.93 -13.03 3.61
N TYR A 122 -1.21 -14.11 3.88
CA TYR A 122 -0.65 -14.94 2.83
C TYR A 122 -1.66 -16.05 2.46
N PRO A 123 -2.09 -16.17 1.18
CA PRO A 123 -2.94 -17.27 0.75
C PRO A 123 -2.29 -18.62 1.07
N GLY A 124 -3.00 -19.50 1.78
CA GLY A 124 -2.50 -20.82 2.16
C GLY A 124 -1.88 -20.92 3.55
N ILE A 125 -2.02 -19.89 4.41
CA ILE A 125 -1.61 -19.94 5.83
C ILE A 125 -2.35 -21.04 6.61
N GLY A 126 -3.38 -21.63 6.02
CA GLY A 126 -4.11 -22.74 6.60
C GLY A 126 -5.37 -22.33 7.38
N PRO A 127 -5.98 -23.27 8.11
CA PRO A 127 -7.32 -23.09 8.68
C PRO A 127 -7.41 -22.01 9.75
N ARG A 128 -6.30 -21.55 10.31
CA ARG A 128 -6.27 -20.51 11.35
C ARG A 128 -6.98 -19.21 10.95
N MET A 129 -7.00 -18.88 9.65
CA MET A 129 -7.70 -17.68 9.17
C MET A 129 -9.22 -17.79 9.29
N ALA A 130 -9.76 -19.01 9.39
CA ALA A 130 -11.20 -19.27 9.55
C ALA A 130 -11.63 -19.40 11.02
N GLU A 131 -10.71 -19.27 11.97
CA GLU A 131 -11.04 -19.29 13.39
C GLU A 131 -11.92 -18.08 13.75
N PRO A 132 -13.01 -18.27 14.53
CA PRO A 132 -13.96 -17.18 14.86
C PRO A 132 -13.31 -15.95 15.47
N GLU A 133 -12.32 -16.14 16.33
CA GLU A 133 -11.57 -15.05 16.96
C GLU A 133 -10.83 -14.19 15.93
N ARG A 134 -10.21 -14.82 14.93
CA ARG A 134 -9.52 -14.11 13.86
C ARG A 134 -10.47 -13.41 12.91
N LEU A 135 -11.57 -14.09 12.54
CA LEU A 135 -12.62 -13.46 11.72
C LEU A 135 -13.20 -12.21 12.41
N ASN A 136 -13.39 -12.26 13.73
CA ASN A 136 -13.83 -11.10 14.50
C ASN A 136 -12.81 -9.97 14.48
N ASN A 137 -11.52 -10.26 14.46
CA ASN A 137 -10.47 -9.23 14.40
C ASN A 137 -10.35 -8.57 13.03
N ILE A 138 -10.75 -9.26 11.96
CA ILE A 138 -10.72 -8.74 10.56
C ILE A 138 -12.13 -8.39 10.03
N TRP A 139 -13.12 -8.19 10.90
CA TRP A 139 -14.51 -7.89 10.55
C TRP A 139 -14.64 -6.73 9.55
N TYR A 140 -13.74 -5.75 9.63
CA TYR A 140 -13.71 -4.57 8.78
C TYR A 140 -13.46 -4.90 7.31
N GLN A 141 -12.77 -6.00 7.00
CA GLN A 141 -12.55 -6.43 5.61
C GLN A 141 -13.87 -6.82 4.94
N SER A 142 -14.75 -7.52 5.67
CA SER A 142 -16.10 -7.84 5.18
C SER A 142 -16.99 -6.59 5.16
N PHE A 143 -16.93 -5.75 6.20
CA PHE A 143 -17.70 -4.51 6.25
C PHE A 143 -17.38 -3.58 5.08
N ASN A 144 -16.11 -3.38 4.76
CA ASN A 144 -15.68 -2.49 3.67
C ASN A 144 -16.12 -2.97 2.27
N GLN A 145 -16.56 -4.22 2.13
CA GLN A 145 -17.09 -4.76 0.88
C GLN A 145 -18.61 -4.57 0.74
N LEU A 146 -19.29 -4.13 1.79
CA LEU A 146 -20.73 -3.88 1.72
C LEU A 146 -21.01 -2.58 0.94
N GLU A 147 -22.04 -2.60 0.08
CA GLU A 147 -22.47 -1.42 -0.68
C GLU A 147 -22.81 -0.22 0.21
N MET A 148 -23.25 -0.49 1.44
CA MET A 148 -23.59 0.55 2.42
C MET A 148 -22.37 1.19 3.10
N ALA A 149 -21.21 0.54 3.11
CA ALA A 149 -20.02 1.00 3.85
C ALA A 149 -19.56 2.42 3.42
N PRO A 150 -19.42 2.75 2.12
CA PRO A 150 -19.09 4.11 1.70
C PRO A 150 -20.07 5.17 2.19
N SER A 151 -21.35 4.85 2.18
CA SER A 151 -22.39 5.79 2.63
C SER A 151 -22.36 6.03 4.14
N LEU A 152 -22.02 5.01 4.94
CA LEU A 152 -21.89 5.13 6.39
C LEU A 152 -20.59 5.82 6.79
N VAL A 153 -19.47 5.35 6.27
CA VAL A 153 -18.15 5.87 6.62
C VAL A 153 -17.95 7.27 6.04
N GLY A 154 -18.37 7.50 4.80
CA GLY A 154 -18.22 8.76 4.08
C GLY A 154 -19.35 9.77 4.31
N ALA A 155 -20.34 9.48 5.15
CA ALA A 155 -21.49 10.37 5.40
C ALA A 155 -21.05 11.76 5.86
N THR A 156 -20.06 11.83 6.72
CA THR A 156 -19.48 13.08 7.22
C THR A 156 -17.96 12.90 7.43
N ARG A 157 -17.25 14.02 7.53
CA ARG A 157 -15.84 14.01 7.91
C ARG A 157 -15.63 13.39 9.31
N GLU A 158 -16.61 13.55 10.20
CA GLU A 158 -16.55 12.99 11.55
C GLU A 158 -16.74 11.48 11.53
N SER A 159 -17.70 10.93 10.78
CA SER A 159 -17.88 9.48 10.65
C SER A 159 -16.64 8.81 10.06
N CYS A 160 -16.05 9.42 9.05
CA CYS A 160 -14.80 8.93 8.47
C CYS A 160 -13.65 8.94 9.49
N ARG A 161 -13.48 10.05 10.24
CA ARG A 161 -12.46 10.14 11.29
C ARG A 161 -12.67 9.13 12.42
N THR A 162 -13.92 8.91 12.81
CA THR A 162 -14.29 7.94 13.85
C THR A 162 -13.91 6.54 13.41
N TYR A 163 -14.29 6.17 12.18
CA TYR A 163 -14.01 4.84 11.62
C TYR A 163 -12.51 4.58 11.49
N ILE A 164 -11.79 5.45 10.77
CA ILE A 164 -10.33 5.30 10.58
C ILE A 164 -9.59 5.43 11.91
N GLY A 165 -9.99 6.39 12.75
CA GLY A 165 -9.38 6.63 14.06
C GLY A 165 -9.50 5.46 15.02
N TYR A 166 -10.56 4.64 14.90
CA TYR A 166 -10.69 3.39 15.65
C TYR A 166 -9.50 2.45 15.38
N PHE A 167 -9.16 2.22 14.13
CA PHE A 167 -8.05 1.33 13.75
C PHE A 167 -6.71 1.92 14.14
N LEU A 168 -6.46 3.18 13.83
CA LEU A 168 -5.21 3.84 14.21
C LEU A 168 -4.98 3.79 15.72
N LYS A 169 -6.03 3.97 16.52
CA LYS A 169 -5.91 3.88 17.99
C LYS A 169 -5.67 2.45 18.46
N ALA A 170 -6.30 1.45 17.82
CA ALA A 170 -6.19 0.05 18.21
C ALA A 170 -4.84 -0.56 17.83
N TRP A 171 -4.27 -0.15 16.69
CA TRP A 171 -3.11 -0.81 16.08
C TRP A 171 -1.79 -0.06 16.28
N THR A 172 -1.82 1.19 16.72
CA THR A 172 -0.58 1.94 17.00
C THR A 172 -0.21 1.85 18.48
N HIS A 173 1.05 1.51 18.74
CA HIS A 173 1.64 1.69 20.06
C HIS A 173 1.97 3.17 20.29
N ARG A 174 1.63 3.66 21.47
CA ARG A 174 2.06 4.98 21.94
C ARG A 174 3.48 4.91 22.47
#